data_fba0d5e808b4054388c1978609d98fb7
#
_entry.id   fba0d5e808b4054388c1978609d98fb7
#
_cell.length_a   1.000
_cell.length_b   1.000
_cell.length_c   1.000
_cell.angle_alpha   90.00
_cell.angle_beta   90.00
_cell.angle_gamma   90.00
#
_symmetry.space_group_name_H-M   'P 1'
#
loop_
_entity.id
_entity.type
_entity.pdbx_description
1 polymer ?
#
loop_
_entity_poly.entity_id
_entity_poly.type
_entity_poly.pdbx_seq_one_letter_code
_entity_poly.pdbx_strand_id
1 'polypeptide(L)'
;VIESEEVFEDLLKVFEFDWERGFVLSSEDTSKSVEEDSANFWEGFWHREHFDPAFVSGNFTASLVIAPDNSLHYDTIIGMIESANETVYIEEAYIRRKWGDYENPYLLAAIMAARRGVDVKILVDSTWYNLDSDNDNDELCRYLNDIARDENLNLEARLARINGVSKIHNKGVVVDAEKVLISSINWNKNSPISNREVGIIIENPEIGAYYNDVFLSDWERSGTSFRMVLILLVMLLMLGSAVYFMKKWIR
;
A
#
# COMPACT_ATOMS: atom_id res chain seq x y z
N VAL A 1 10.25 15.50 0.12
CA VAL A 1 11.72 15.62 0.05
C VAL A 1 12.24 15.46 1.47
N ILE A 2 13.25 14.63 1.66
CA ILE A 2 13.95 14.48 2.93
C ILE A 2 15.31 15.16 2.79
N GLU A 3 15.60 16.09 3.67
CA GLU A 3 16.90 16.76 3.74
C GLU A 3 17.68 16.17 4.92
N SER A 4 18.53 15.19 4.67
CA SER A 4 19.39 14.52 5.65
C SER A 4 20.71 14.13 5.00
N GLU A 5 21.83 14.61 5.55
CA GLU A 5 23.18 14.30 5.07
C GLU A 5 23.47 12.79 5.21
N GLU A 6 23.08 12.17 6.32
CA GLU A 6 23.30 10.76 6.59
C GLU A 6 22.55 9.86 5.56
N VAL A 7 21.26 10.15 5.32
CA VAL A 7 20.48 9.44 4.31
C VAL A 7 21.06 9.62 2.91
N PHE A 8 21.53 10.82 2.59
CA PHE A 8 22.17 11.10 1.31
C PHE A 8 23.47 10.31 1.14
N GLU A 9 24.35 10.31 2.13
CA GLU A 9 25.62 9.57 2.08
C GLU A 9 25.41 8.06 1.93
N ASP A 10 24.41 7.48 2.60
CA ASP A 10 24.11 6.07 2.48
C ASP A 10 23.53 5.70 1.11
N LEU A 11 22.65 6.53 0.56
CA LEU A 11 22.17 6.35 -0.82
C LEU A 11 23.29 6.52 -1.85
N LEU A 12 24.21 7.45 -1.62
CA LEU A 12 25.36 7.65 -2.51
C LEU A 12 26.25 6.40 -2.55
N LYS A 13 26.51 5.76 -1.41
CA LYS A 13 27.27 4.49 -1.35
C LYS A 13 26.62 3.39 -2.18
N VAL A 14 25.28 3.27 -2.11
CA VAL A 14 24.53 2.31 -2.93
C VAL A 14 24.65 2.63 -4.40
N PHE A 15 24.50 3.91 -4.77
CA PHE A 15 24.64 4.35 -6.16
C PHE A 15 26.05 4.07 -6.71
N GLU A 16 27.10 4.43 -5.97
CA GLU A 16 28.49 4.20 -6.37
C GLU A 16 28.79 2.71 -6.55
N PHE A 17 28.31 1.87 -5.62
CA PHE A 17 28.44 0.42 -5.73
C PHE A 17 27.80 -0.14 -7.00
N ASP A 18 26.58 0.31 -7.34
CA ASP A 18 25.88 -0.15 -8.54
C ASP A 18 26.50 0.46 -9.81
N TRP A 19 26.95 1.71 -9.77
CA TRP A 19 27.61 2.40 -10.88
C TRP A 19 28.90 1.73 -11.32
N GLU A 20 29.76 1.32 -10.38
CA GLU A 20 31.00 0.61 -10.66
C GLU A 20 30.77 -0.74 -11.37
N ARG A 21 29.59 -1.32 -11.22
CA ARG A 21 29.21 -2.61 -11.81
C ARG A 21 28.38 -2.47 -13.08
N GLY A 22 28.00 -1.26 -13.38
CA GLY A 22 27.31 -0.90 -14.61
C GLY A 22 28.23 -1.00 -15.81
N PHE A 23 27.67 -1.03 -17.00
CA PHE A 23 28.42 -0.89 -18.26
C PHE A 23 27.92 0.31 -19.03
N VAL A 24 28.84 0.98 -19.72
CA VAL A 24 28.54 2.15 -20.54
C VAL A 24 28.11 1.67 -21.93
N LEU A 25 26.90 2.04 -22.35
CA LEU A 25 26.48 1.87 -23.73
C LEU A 25 27.20 2.88 -24.61
N SER A 26 27.77 2.44 -25.73
CA SER A 26 28.39 3.33 -26.70
C SER A 26 27.31 4.14 -27.45
N SER A 27 27.65 5.30 -27.97
CA SER A 27 26.76 6.13 -28.78
C SER A 27 26.27 5.44 -30.07
N GLU A 28 26.90 4.34 -30.49
CA GLU A 28 26.51 3.52 -31.62
C GLU A 28 25.30 2.62 -31.29
N ASP A 29 25.08 2.32 -29.98
CA ASP A 29 23.93 1.51 -29.51
C ASP A 29 22.66 2.34 -29.33
N THR A 30 22.74 3.68 -29.39
CA THR A 30 21.65 4.62 -29.12
C THR A 30 21.10 5.30 -30.36
N SER A 31 20.98 4.59 -31.49
CA SER A 31 20.44 5.16 -32.75
C SER A 31 18.92 5.42 -32.76
N LYS A 32 18.29 5.53 -31.61
CA LYS A 32 16.94 6.13 -31.47
C LYS A 32 17.08 7.52 -30.87
N SER A 33 17.07 8.54 -31.76
CA SER A 33 16.87 9.92 -31.34
C SER A 33 15.59 10.03 -30.53
N VAL A 34 15.71 10.35 -29.27
CA VAL A 34 14.60 10.90 -28.48
C VAL A 34 14.42 12.32 -29.03
N GLU A 35 13.40 12.54 -29.86
CA GLU A 35 12.99 13.88 -30.22
C GLU A 35 12.62 14.63 -28.94
N GLU A 36 13.31 15.75 -28.70
CA GLU A 36 13.00 16.70 -27.64
C GLU A 36 11.65 17.39 -27.95
N ASP A 37 10.56 16.73 -27.58
CA ASP A 37 9.22 17.35 -27.57
C ASP A 37 8.75 17.52 -26.11
N SER A 38 9.58 18.17 -25.30
CA SER A 38 9.36 18.25 -23.87
C SER A 38 8.74 19.55 -23.35
N ALA A 39 8.58 20.57 -24.18
CA ALA A 39 8.17 21.88 -23.67
C ALA A 39 6.66 22.05 -23.43
N ASN A 40 5.79 21.25 -24.09
CA ASN A 40 4.34 21.40 -23.99
C ASN A 40 3.60 20.13 -23.55
N PHE A 41 4.33 19.12 -23.08
CA PHE A 41 3.72 17.82 -22.72
C PHE A 41 2.78 17.93 -21.51
N TRP A 42 3.00 18.89 -20.63
CA TRP A 42 2.25 19.04 -19.38
C TRP A 42 1.03 19.96 -19.47
N GLU A 43 0.93 20.80 -20.51
CA GLU A 43 -0.24 21.65 -20.75
C GLU A 43 -1.41 20.82 -21.31
N GLY A 44 -2.19 20.23 -20.44
CA GLY A 44 -3.40 19.48 -20.82
C GLY A 44 -3.64 18.19 -20.03
N PHE A 45 -2.70 17.78 -19.19
CA PHE A 45 -2.95 16.68 -18.26
C PHE A 45 -3.77 17.17 -17.07
N TRP A 46 -5.04 16.80 -17.05
CA TRP A 46 -5.89 16.97 -15.88
C TRP A 46 -5.47 15.94 -14.84
N HIS A 47 -4.82 16.37 -13.77
CA HIS A 47 -4.63 15.56 -12.58
C HIS A 47 -5.58 16.05 -11.49
N ARG A 48 -6.07 15.14 -10.68
CA ARG A 48 -6.91 15.43 -9.53
C ARG A 48 -6.06 15.28 -8.29
N GLU A 49 -5.83 16.38 -7.61
CA GLU A 49 -5.24 16.34 -6.28
C GLU A 49 -6.26 15.78 -5.28
N HIS A 50 -5.85 14.79 -4.53
CA HIS A 50 -6.66 14.16 -3.48
C HIS A 50 -6.23 14.62 -2.09
N PHE A 51 -4.96 15.03 -1.96
CA PHE A 51 -4.35 15.46 -0.72
C PHE A 51 -3.44 16.65 -0.97
N ASP A 52 -3.45 17.62 -0.06
CA ASP A 52 -2.52 18.73 -0.09
C ASP A 52 -1.11 18.25 0.31
N PRO A 53 -0.03 18.81 -0.31
CA PRO A 53 1.32 18.52 0.13
C PRO A 53 1.54 18.93 1.59
N ALA A 54 2.14 18.04 2.39
CA ALA A 54 2.53 18.36 3.75
C ALA A 54 4.04 18.65 3.81
N PHE A 55 4.40 19.68 4.59
CA PHE A 55 5.79 20.04 4.89
C PHE A 55 5.99 19.95 6.39
N VAL A 56 6.78 18.97 6.82
CA VAL A 56 7.11 18.73 8.22
C VAL A 56 8.56 19.07 8.43
N SER A 57 8.87 19.88 9.43
CA SER A 57 10.22 20.20 9.83
C SER A 57 10.42 19.93 11.32
N GLY A 58 11.53 19.32 11.68
CA GLY A 58 11.84 18.96 13.06
C GLY A 58 12.71 17.70 13.13
N ASN A 59 12.82 17.14 14.30
CA ASN A 59 13.56 15.91 14.51
C ASN A 59 12.76 14.71 14.04
N PHE A 60 13.36 13.85 13.25
CA PHE A 60 12.83 12.56 12.83
C PHE A 60 13.94 11.53 12.78
N THR A 61 13.59 10.26 12.90
CA THR A 61 14.50 9.15 12.61
C THR A 61 14.19 8.63 11.21
N ALA A 62 15.22 8.40 10.41
CA ALA A 62 15.09 7.81 9.09
C ALA A 62 16.04 6.64 8.93
N SER A 63 15.54 5.49 8.46
CA SER A 63 16.33 4.29 8.21
C SER A 63 16.10 3.80 6.80
N LEU A 64 17.18 3.57 6.05
CA LEU A 64 17.10 3.05 4.69
C LEU A 64 16.84 1.55 4.66
N VAL A 65 15.95 1.14 3.77
CA VAL A 65 15.69 -0.24 3.42
C VAL A 65 16.15 -0.46 1.99
N ILE A 66 17.21 -1.22 1.82
CA ILE A 66 17.83 -1.50 0.52
C ILE A 66 17.69 -3.00 0.22
N ALA A 67 16.97 -3.33 -0.83
CA ALA A 67 16.93 -4.70 -1.31
C ALA A 67 18.06 -4.94 -2.34
N PRO A 68 18.68 -6.13 -2.33
CA PRO A 68 18.40 -7.26 -1.42
C PRO A 68 19.16 -7.20 -0.09
N ASP A 69 19.89 -6.11 0.20
CA ASP A 69 20.92 -6.07 1.23
C ASP A 69 20.36 -6.19 2.66
N ASN A 70 19.33 -5.39 3.02
CA ASN A 70 18.76 -5.40 4.37
C ASN A 70 17.23 -5.49 4.44
N SER A 71 16.53 -5.62 3.32
CA SER A 71 15.07 -5.62 3.26
C SER A 71 14.40 -6.67 4.14
N LEU A 72 15.08 -7.79 4.39
CA LEU A 72 14.61 -8.89 5.26
C LEU A 72 15.24 -8.87 6.67
N HIS A 73 16.06 -7.88 6.98
CA HIS A 73 16.59 -7.75 8.33
C HIS A 73 15.47 -7.41 9.31
N TYR A 74 15.63 -7.92 10.54
CA TYR A 74 14.62 -7.73 11.57
C TYR A 74 14.43 -6.27 11.99
N ASP A 75 15.44 -5.44 11.86
CA ASP A 75 15.43 -4.01 12.18
C ASP A 75 14.86 -3.13 11.05
N THR A 76 14.24 -3.74 10.05
CA THR A 76 13.60 -3.02 8.94
C THR A 76 12.08 -3.26 8.90
N ILE A 77 11.52 -3.68 7.77
CA ILE A 77 10.06 -3.80 7.58
C ILE A 77 9.41 -4.75 8.59
N ILE A 78 10.04 -5.90 8.85
CA ILE A 78 9.50 -6.91 9.77
C ILE A 78 9.43 -6.33 11.19
N GLY A 79 10.53 -5.81 11.70
CA GLY A 79 10.59 -5.25 13.05
C GLY A 79 9.72 -4.00 13.22
N MET A 80 9.58 -3.18 12.16
CA MET A 80 8.63 -2.07 12.17
C MET A 80 7.20 -2.58 12.42
N ILE A 81 6.75 -3.60 11.69
CA ILE A 81 5.41 -4.19 11.86
C ILE A 81 5.28 -4.88 13.23
N GLU A 82 6.31 -5.59 13.68
CA GLU A 82 6.30 -6.26 14.98
C GLU A 82 6.32 -5.30 16.16
N SER A 83 6.83 -4.07 15.98
CA SER A 83 6.82 -3.03 17.01
C SER A 83 5.44 -2.40 17.24
N ALA A 84 4.45 -2.69 16.42
CA ALA A 84 3.11 -2.13 16.49
C ALA A 84 2.39 -2.47 17.79
N ASN A 85 1.74 -1.47 18.40
CA ASN A 85 0.94 -1.60 19.62
C ASN A 85 -0.55 -1.37 19.35
N GLU A 86 -0.92 -0.50 18.40
CA GLU A 86 -2.29 -0.08 18.13
C GLU A 86 -2.74 -0.43 16.71
N THR A 87 -1.97 0.00 15.69
CA THR A 87 -2.38 -0.11 14.29
C THR A 87 -1.25 -0.50 13.36
N VAL A 88 -1.58 -1.31 12.33
CA VAL A 88 -0.73 -1.56 11.16
C VAL A 88 -1.57 -1.40 9.91
N TYR A 89 -1.30 -0.38 9.12
CA TYR A 89 -1.99 -0.11 7.87
C TYR A 89 -1.04 -0.31 6.70
N ILE A 90 -1.42 -1.18 5.77
CA ILE A 90 -0.59 -1.62 4.65
C ILE A 90 -1.31 -1.28 3.35
N GLU A 91 -0.63 -0.57 2.46
CA GLU A 91 -1.12 -0.27 1.12
C GLU A 91 -0.10 -0.73 0.09
N GLU A 92 -0.48 -1.72 -0.71
CA GLU A 92 0.40 -2.42 -1.63
C GLU A 92 -0.22 -2.61 -3.01
N ALA A 93 0.62 -2.56 -4.06
CA ALA A 93 0.17 -2.92 -5.39
C ALA A 93 -0.31 -4.37 -5.44
N TYR A 94 0.46 -5.27 -4.85
CA TYR A 94 0.09 -6.68 -4.69
C TYR A 94 0.95 -7.36 -3.63
N ILE A 95 0.36 -8.36 -2.98
CA ILE A 95 1.02 -9.20 -1.98
C ILE A 95 0.89 -10.65 -2.39
N ARG A 96 1.99 -11.37 -2.49
CA ARG A 96 2.00 -12.83 -2.70
C ARG A 96 2.05 -13.54 -1.35
N ARG A 97 1.03 -14.35 -1.06
CA ARG A 97 0.92 -15.07 0.21
C ARG A 97 2.13 -15.93 0.49
N LYS A 98 2.63 -16.62 -0.54
CA LYS A 98 3.78 -17.52 -0.46
C LYS A 98 4.93 -17.08 -1.34
N TRP A 99 6.15 -17.32 -0.86
CA TRP A 99 7.41 -17.16 -1.58
C TRP A 99 8.05 -18.53 -1.83
N GLY A 100 7.55 -19.26 -2.81
CA GLY A 100 7.83 -20.68 -3.01
C GLY A 100 7.13 -21.51 -1.94
N ASP A 101 7.90 -22.31 -1.20
CA ASP A 101 7.38 -23.17 -0.12
C ASP A 101 7.18 -22.44 1.22
N TYR A 102 7.64 -21.19 1.33
CA TYR A 102 7.59 -20.40 2.56
C TYR A 102 6.44 -19.38 2.54
N GLU A 103 5.89 -19.08 3.71
CA GLU A 103 4.99 -17.94 3.87
C GLU A 103 5.76 -16.61 3.65
N ASN A 104 5.07 -15.60 3.15
CA ASN A 104 5.62 -14.25 3.01
C ASN A 104 5.93 -13.67 4.41
N PRO A 105 7.18 -13.34 4.74
CA PRO A 105 7.56 -12.92 6.09
C PRO A 105 6.92 -11.58 6.49
N TYR A 106 6.71 -10.65 5.57
CA TYR A 106 6.03 -9.38 5.86
C TYR A 106 4.56 -9.59 6.18
N LEU A 107 3.89 -10.44 5.39
CA LEU A 107 2.49 -10.80 5.62
C LEU A 107 2.31 -11.55 6.93
N LEU A 108 3.25 -12.46 7.22
CA LEU A 108 3.26 -13.20 8.50
C LEU A 108 3.40 -12.24 9.69
N ALA A 109 4.29 -11.23 9.61
CA ALA A 109 4.45 -10.23 10.66
C ALA A 109 3.14 -9.44 10.87
N ALA A 110 2.42 -9.08 9.80
CA ALA A 110 1.13 -8.40 9.88
C ALA A 110 0.04 -9.28 10.54
N ILE A 111 -0.06 -10.56 10.16
CA ILE A 111 -0.98 -11.51 10.80
C ILE A 111 -0.64 -11.69 12.28
N MET A 112 0.64 -11.79 12.61
CA MET A 112 1.08 -11.92 14.01
C MET A 112 0.80 -10.64 14.82
N ALA A 113 0.87 -9.45 14.20
CA ALA A 113 0.43 -8.20 14.84
C ALA A 113 -1.07 -8.26 15.18
N ALA A 114 -1.92 -8.70 14.25
CA ALA A 114 -3.35 -8.88 14.50
C ALA A 114 -3.63 -9.89 15.64
N ARG A 115 -2.86 -10.98 15.71
CA ARG A 115 -2.95 -11.97 16.81
C ARG A 115 -2.55 -11.40 18.17
N ARG A 116 -1.71 -10.35 18.19
CA ARG A 116 -1.41 -9.59 19.42
C ARG A 116 -2.51 -8.59 19.81
N GLY A 117 -3.53 -8.41 18.97
CA GLY A 117 -4.65 -7.49 19.20
C GLY A 117 -4.52 -6.13 18.48
N VAL A 118 -3.52 -5.98 17.62
CA VAL A 118 -3.32 -4.77 16.79
C VAL A 118 -4.40 -4.70 15.71
N ASP A 119 -4.91 -3.49 15.42
CA ASP A 119 -5.83 -3.24 14.29
C ASP A 119 -5.04 -3.24 12.98
N VAL A 120 -5.22 -4.28 12.17
CA VAL A 120 -4.50 -4.47 10.91
C VAL A 120 -5.43 -4.27 9.72
N LYS A 121 -5.10 -3.31 8.86
CA LYS A 121 -5.82 -3.07 7.60
C LYS A 121 -4.88 -3.21 6.41
N ILE A 122 -5.31 -3.97 5.41
CA ILE A 122 -4.52 -4.22 4.20
C ILE A 122 -5.35 -3.81 2.98
N LEU A 123 -4.86 -2.82 2.24
CA LEU A 123 -5.46 -2.33 1.01
C LEU A 123 -4.56 -2.72 -0.17
N VAL A 124 -5.10 -3.44 -1.15
CA VAL A 124 -4.35 -3.89 -2.33
C VAL A 124 -5.04 -3.48 -3.61
N ASP A 125 -4.26 -3.31 -4.67
CA ASP A 125 -4.77 -2.89 -5.97
C ASP A 125 -5.82 -3.85 -6.55
N SER A 126 -6.80 -3.29 -7.28
CA SER A 126 -7.89 -4.03 -7.88
C SER A 126 -7.85 -4.09 -9.41
N THR A 127 -6.73 -3.69 -10.04
CA THR A 127 -6.61 -3.80 -11.51
C THR A 127 -6.63 -5.26 -11.96
N TRP A 128 -7.19 -5.49 -13.15
CA TRP A 128 -7.51 -6.83 -13.67
C TRP A 128 -6.31 -7.80 -13.65
N TYR A 129 -5.10 -7.33 -13.97
CA TYR A 129 -3.90 -8.16 -13.98
C TYR A 129 -3.38 -8.55 -12.57
N ASN A 130 -3.93 -7.94 -11.52
CA ASN A 130 -3.71 -8.34 -10.13
C ASN A 130 -4.86 -9.22 -9.59
N LEU A 131 -5.83 -9.60 -10.45
CA LEU A 131 -7.02 -10.40 -10.12
C LEU A 131 -7.21 -11.63 -11.02
N ASP A 132 -6.29 -11.91 -11.97
CA ASP A 132 -6.52 -12.85 -13.07
C ASP A 132 -5.67 -14.13 -12.98
N SER A 133 -5.01 -14.42 -11.86
CA SER A 133 -4.19 -15.62 -11.66
C SER A 133 -4.30 -16.19 -10.25
N ASP A 134 -3.84 -17.42 -10.06
CA ASP A 134 -3.72 -18.04 -8.73
C ASP A 134 -2.76 -17.23 -7.84
N ASN A 135 -3.16 -16.95 -6.61
CA ASN A 135 -2.50 -16.09 -5.61
C ASN A 135 -2.67 -14.58 -5.85
N ASP A 136 -3.78 -14.15 -6.40
CA ASP A 136 -4.07 -12.76 -6.66
C ASP A 136 -4.61 -12.00 -5.43
N ASN A 137 -4.74 -10.69 -5.59
CA ASN A 137 -5.15 -9.81 -4.51
C ASN A 137 -6.55 -10.12 -3.96
N ASP A 138 -7.48 -10.59 -4.80
CA ASP A 138 -8.82 -10.98 -4.34
C ASP A 138 -8.80 -12.29 -3.54
N GLU A 139 -7.98 -13.28 -3.94
CA GLU A 139 -7.77 -14.50 -3.17
C GLU A 139 -7.05 -14.21 -1.85
N LEU A 140 -6.06 -13.32 -1.88
CA LEU A 140 -5.39 -12.84 -0.67
C LEU A 140 -6.38 -12.20 0.30
N CYS A 141 -7.24 -11.28 -0.17
CA CYS A 141 -8.25 -10.64 0.68
C CYS A 141 -9.20 -11.67 1.30
N ARG A 142 -9.67 -12.64 0.52
CA ARG A 142 -10.50 -13.73 1.05
C ARG A 142 -9.78 -14.52 2.13
N TYR A 143 -8.54 -14.95 1.87
CA TYR A 143 -7.72 -15.70 2.80
C TYR A 143 -7.53 -14.96 4.14
N LEU A 144 -7.18 -13.67 4.09
CA LEU A 144 -6.96 -12.88 5.29
C LEU A 144 -8.24 -12.63 6.09
N ASN A 145 -9.35 -12.34 5.40
CA ASN A 145 -10.64 -12.13 6.05
C ASN A 145 -11.21 -13.44 6.61
N ASP A 146 -10.89 -14.59 6.02
CA ASP A 146 -11.25 -15.89 6.57
C ASP A 146 -10.48 -16.18 7.87
N ILE A 147 -9.16 -15.94 7.90
CA ILE A 147 -8.35 -16.03 9.14
C ILE A 147 -8.91 -15.08 10.21
N ALA A 148 -9.19 -13.84 9.83
CA ALA A 148 -9.72 -12.84 10.76
C ALA A 148 -11.02 -13.30 11.42
N ARG A 149 -11.93 -13.85 10.63
CA ARG A 149 -13.19 -14.41 11.12
C ARG A 149 -12.99 -15.65 12.00
N ASP A 150 -12.17 -16.60 11.54
CA ASP A 150 -12.01 -17.90 12.20
C ASP A 150 -11.23 -17.77 13.53
N GLU A 151 -10.28 -16.83 13.62
CA GLU A 151 -9.51 -16.55 14.82
C GLU A 151 -10.04 -15.33 15.62
N ASN A 152 -11.11 -14.66 15.15
CA ASN A 152 -11.68 -13.44 15.74
C ASN A 152 -10.63 -12.33 15.92
N LEU A 153 -9.89 -12.02 14.86
CA LEU A 153 -8.84 -11.01 14.84
C LEU A 153 -9.38 -9.65 14.35
N ASN A 154 -8.74 -8.58 14.81
CA ASN A 154 -8.93 -7.24 14.25
C ASN A 154 -8.06 -7.05 12.99
N LEU A 155 -8.37 -7.82 11.96
CA LEU A 155 -7.69 -7.84 10.67
C LEU A 155 -8.73 -7.75 9.55
N GLU A 156 -8.53 -6.84 8.60
CA GLU A 156 -9.36 -6.74 7.42
C GLU A 156 -8.51 -6.45 6.18
N ALA A 157 -8.81 -7.11 5.06
CA ALA A 157 -8.19 -6.86 3.78
C ALA A 157 -9.24 -6.46 2.73
N ARG A 158 -8.92 -5.45 1.90
CA ARG A 158 -9.80 -4.91 0.86
C ARG A 158 -9.08 -4.72 -0.46
N LEU A 159 -9.83 -4.83 -1.54
CA LEU A 159 -9.44 -4.34 -2.86
C LEU A 159 -9.72 -2.83 -2.95
N ALA A 160 -8.73 -2.06 -3.42
CA ALA A 160 -8.85 -0.62 -3.58
C ALA A 160 -9.89 -0.24 -4.65
N ARG A 161 -10.73 0.73 -4.34
CA ARG A 161 -11.75 1.30 -5.25
C ARG A 161 -11.78 2.81 -5.09
N ILE A 162 -10.78 3.49 -5.65
CA ILE A 162 -10.61 4.93 -5.48
C ILE A 162 -10.95 5.63 -6.79
N ASN A 163 -12.03 6.42 -6.80
CA ASN A 163 -12.45 7.18 -7.97
C ASN A 163 -11.38 8.20 -8.38
N GLY A 164 -10.97 8.16 -9.65
CA GLY A 164 -9.94 9.04 -10.21
C GLY A 164 -8.52 8.52 -10.02
N VAL A 165 -8.34 7.37 -9.38
CA VAL A 165 -7.05 6.64 -9.31
C VAL A 165 -7.16 5.40 -10.18
N SER A 166 -6.28 5.25 -11.15
CA SER A 166 -6.31 4.11 -12.09
C SER A 166 -5.81 2.82 -11.46
N LYS A 167 -4.89 2.91 -10.51
CA LYS A 167 -4.35 1.78 -9.74
C LYS A 167 -3.64 2.26 -8.48
N ILE A 168 -3.61 1.42 -7.47
CA ILE A 168 -2.70 1.56 -6.33
C ILE A 168 -1.34 0.98 -6.74
N HIS A 169 -0.28 1.77 -6.61
CA HIS A 169 1.07 1.32 -6.95
C HIS A 169 2.12 1.71 -5.92
N ASN A 170 1.74 2.33 -4.83
CA ASN A 170 2.58 2.54 -3.65
C ASN A 170 2.88 1.20 -2.95
N LYS A 171 3.93 1.20 -2.15
CA LYS A 171 4.34 0.12 -1.26
C LYS A 171 4.65 0.77 0.07
N GLY A 172 3.62 0.87 0.88
CA GLY A 172 3.64 1.63 2.11
C GLY A 172 3.08 0.87 3.30
N VAL A 173 3.65 1.17 4.47
CA VAL A 173 3.15 0.70 5.75
C VAL A 173 3.13 1.87 6.72
N VAL A 174 2.03 2.02 7.45
CA VAL A 174 1.94 2.96 8.57
C VAL A 174 1.73 2.16 9.85
N VAL A 175 2.53 2.45 10.87
CA VAL A 175 2.43 1.80 12.19
C VAL A 175 2.16 2.86 13.24
N ASP A 176 1.09 2.67 14.02
CA ASP A 176 0.69 3.49 15.18
C ASP A 176 0.55 4.99 14.86
N ALA A 177 0.33 5.36 13.58
CA ALA A 177 0.37 6.74 13.09
C ALA A 177 1.66 7.51 13.46
N GLU A 178 2.77 6.80 13.68
CA GLU A 178 4.07 7.37 14.08
C GLU A 178 5.20 6.97 13.13
N LYS A 179 5.16 5.73 12.58
CA LYS A 179 6.19 5.19 11.68
C LYS A 179 5.61 4.97 10.31
N VAL A 180 6.37 5.33 9.28
CA VAL A 180 5.96 5.19 7.88
C VAL A 180 7.05 4.53 7.07
N LEU A 181 6.73 3.46 6.37
CA LEU A 181 7.54 2.92 5.28
C LEU A 181 7.05 3.52 3.96
N ILE A 182 7.96 4.08 3.20
CA ILE A 182 7.76 4.48 1.80
C ILE A 182 8.78 3.72 0.97
N SER A 183 8.34 2.88 0.03
CA SER A 183 9.29 2.03 -0.68
C SER A 183 8.89 1.71 -2.11
N SER A 184 9.80 1.08 -2.87
CA SER A 184 9.52 0.43 -4.14
C SER A 184 9.32 -1.09 -3.99
N ILE A 185 9.51 -1.66 -2.80
CA ILE A 185 9.57 -3.09 -2.52
C ILE A 185 8.16 -3.69 -2.54
N ASN A 186 7.83 -4.45 -3.57
CA ASN A 186 6.60 -5.24 -3.59
C ASN A 186 6.73 -6.48 -2.68
N TRP A 187 5.61 -6.89 -2.10
CA TRP A 187 5.57 -8.05 -1.18
C TRP A 187 5.46 -9.39 -1.93
N ASN A 188 6.37 -9.59 -2.89
CA ASN A 188 6.63 -10.86 -3.55
C ASN A 188 8.07 -11.33 -3.28
N LYS A 189 8.43 -12.55 -3.69
CA LYS A 189 9.76 -13.10 -3.43
C LYS A 189 10.89 -12.31 -4.10
N ASN A 190 10.69 -11.89 -5.34
CA ASN A 190 11.78 -11.32 -6.15
C ASN A 190 12.17 -9.91 -5.70
N SER A 191 11.18 -9.07 -5.34
CA SER A 191 11.43 -7.68 -5.00
C SER A 191 12.42 -7.53 -3.83
N PRO A 192 12.19 -8.16 -2.65
CA PRO A 192 13.09 -8.01 -1.53
C PRO A 192 14.38 -8.86 -1.61
N ILE A 193 14.44 -9.90 -2.46
CA ILE A 193 15.56 -10.86 -2.45
C ILE A 193 16.50 -10.68 -3.65
N SER A 194 15.97 -10.22 -4.78
CA SER A 194 16.71 -10.26 -6.05
C SER A 194 16.76 -8.93 -6.79
N ASN A 195 15.83 -8.02 -6.52
CA ASN A 195 15.82 -6.71 -7.15
C ASN A 195 16.65 -5.71 -6.36
N ARG A 196 17.14 -4.68 -7.05
CA ARG A 196 17.55 -3.45 -6.39
C ARG A 196 16.31 -2.58 -6.16
N GLU A 197 15.89 -2.49 -4.90
CA GLU A 197 14.77 -1.67 -4.45
C GLU A 197 15.20 -0.76 -3.31
N VAL A 198 14.53 0.36 -3.16
CA VAL A 198 14.82 1.34 -2.10
C VAL A 198 13.54 1.65 -1.34
N GLY A 199 13.66 1.65 -0.03
CA GLY A 199 12.65 2.14 0.89
C GLY A 199 13.27 2.99 1.99
N ILE A 200 12.43 3.74 2.67
CA ILE A 200 12.80 4.50 3.85
C ILE A 200 11.73 4.33 4.91
N ILE A 201 12.15 4.04 6.14
CA ILE A 201 11.29 4.05 7.32
C ILE A 201 11.55 5.39 8.02
N ILE A 202 10.49 6.16 8.25
CA ILE A 202 10.54 7.45 8.95
C ILE A 202 9.75 7.31 10.24
N GLU A 203 10.36 7.71 11.35
CA GLU A 203 9.66 7.80 12.65
C GLU A 203 9.48 9.28 13.00
N ASN A 204 8.24 9.75 12.89
CA ASN A 204 7.80 11.09 13.28
C ASN A 204 6.27 11.12 13.35
N PRO A 205 5.67 11.56 14.47
CA PRO A 205 4.21 11.53 14.66
C PRO A 205 3.43 12.38 13.65
N GLU A 206 3.97 13.51 13.20
CA GLU A 206 3.28 14.39 12.25
C GLU A 206 3.26 13.77 10.85
N ILE A 207 4.39 13.18 10.42
CA ILE A 207 4.48 12.44 9.17
C ILE A 207 3.62 11.18 9.24
N GLY A 208 3.68 10.45 10.36
CA GLY A 208 2.87 9.26 10.60
C GLY A 208 1.39 9.56 10.51
N ALA A 209 0.92 10.62 11.19
CA ALA A 209 -0.48 11.05 11.13
C ALA A 209 -0.92 11.42 9.71
N TYR A 210 -0.10 12.14 8.95
CA TYR A 210 -0.43 12.48 7.55
C TYR A 210 -0.65 11.23 6.68
N TYR A 211 0.27 10.26 6.71
CA TYR A 211 0.12 9.02 5.94
C TYR A 211 -1.00 8.14 6.45
N ASN A 212 -1.27 8.16 7.75
CA ASN A 212 -2.41 7.48 8.35
C ASN A 212 -3.74 8.03 7.79
N ASP A 213 -3.89 9.34 7.70
CA ASP A 213 -5.08 10.00 7.15
C ASP A 213 -5.25 9.71 5.65
N VAL A 214 -4.15 9.69 4.89
CA VAL A 214 -4.15 9.27 3.48
C VAL A 214 -4.67 7.85 3.35
N PHE A 215 -4.10 6.90 4.09
CA PHE A 215 -4.53 5.51 4.08
C PHE A 215 -6.00 5.36 4.46
N LEU A 216 -6.44 5.98 5.55
CA LEU A 216 -7.83 5.88 6.01
C LEU A 216 -8.82 6.46 4.99
N SER A 217 -8.44 7.55 4.31
CA SER A 217 -9.25 8.10 3.22
C SER A 217 -9.41 7.10 2.06
N ASP A 218 -8.34 6.43 1.65
CA ASP A 218 -8.38 5.43 0.59
C ASP A 218 -9.11 4.14 1.03
N TRP A 219 -8.94 3.76 2.27
CA TRP A 219 -9.66 2.67 2.92
C TRP A 219 -11.18 2.89 2.94
N GLU A 220 -11.63 4.06 3.36
CA GLU A 220 -13.05 4.42 3.41
C GLU A 220 -13.69 4.47 2.02
N ARG A 221 -12.97 5.01 1.04
CA ARG A 221 -13.42 5.04 -0.37
C ARG A 221 -13.54 3.64 -0.97
N SER A 222 -12.73 2.71 -0.50
CA SER A 222 -12.70 1.31 -0.96
C SER A 222 -13.72 0.42 -0.25
N GLY A 223 -14.30 0.88 0.84
CA GLY A 223 -15.37 0.18 1.56
C GLY A 223 -16.72 0.21 0.84
N THR A 224 -17.64 -0.62 1.28
CA THR A 224 -19.04 -0.56 0.86
C THR A 224 -19.61 0.77 1.36
N SER A 225 -19.91 1.69 0.46
CA SER A 225 -20.41 3.01 0.83
C SER A 225 -21.64 2.87 1.75
N PHE A 226 -21.58 3.42 2.96
CA PHE A 226 -22.71 3.49 3.89
C PHE A 226 -23.96 4.07 3.21
N ARG A 227 -23.77 4.98 2.24
CA ARG A 227 -24.86 5.50 1.40
C ARG A 227 -25.54 4.40 0.58
N MET A 228 -24.78 3.45 0.02
CA MET A 228 -25.36 2.32 -0.73
C MET A 228 -26.15 1.39 0.19
N VAL A 229 -25.64 1.10 1.37
CA VAL A 229 -26.34 0.30 2.38
C VAL A 229 -27.62 1.01 2.83
N LEU A 230 -27.57 2.30 3.08
CA LEU A 230 -28.73 3.11 3.45
C LEU A 230 -29.77 3.17 2.33
N ILE A 231 -29.33 3.35 1.06
CA ILE A 231 -30.23 3.33 -0.11
C ILE A 231 -30.91 1.97 -0.23
N LEU A 232 -30.20 0.86 -0.08
CA LEU A 232 -30.76 -0.50 -0.10
C LEU A 232 -31.77 -0.71 1.02
N LEU A 233 -31.47 -0.25 2.23
CA LEU A 233 -32.41 -0.31 3.37
C LEU A 233 -33.67 0.51 3.11
N VAL A 234 -33.54 1.73 2.58
CA VAL A 234 -34.69 2.58 2.22
C VAL A 234 -35.51 1.93 1.12
N MET A 235 -34.88 1.35 0.09
CA MET A 235 -35.61 0.63 -0.97
C MET A 235 -36.35 -0.60 -0.44
N LEU A 236 -35.75 -1.38 0.48
CA LEU A 236 -36.42 -2.52 1.12
C LEU A 236 -37.62 -2.08 1.97
N LEU A 237 -37.52 -0.98 2.71
CA LEU A 237 -38.59 -0.39 3.47
C LEU A 237 -39.74 0.10 2.56
N MET A 238 -39.42 0.73 1.44
CA MET A 238 -40.43 1.16 0.47
C MET A 238 -41.13 -0.02 -0.20
N LEU A 239 -40.40 -1.07 -0.57
CA LEU A 239 -40.98 -2.31 -1.11
C LEU A 239 -41.90 -3.00 -0.09
N GLY A 240 -41.47 -3.09 1.16
CA GLY A 240 -42.27 -3.66 2.25
C GLY A 240 -43.58 -2.90 2.48
N SER A 241 -43.51 -1.56 2.47
CA SER A 241 -44.70 -0.70 2.60
C SER A 241 -45.64 -0.85 1.40
N ALA A 242 -45.12 -0.88 0.18
CA ALA A 242 -45.95 -1.09 -1.04
C ALA A 242 -46.68 -2.43 -1.02
N VAL A 243 -45.99 -3.51 -0.62
CA VAL A 243 -46.61 -4.84 -0.47
C VAL A 243 -47.67 -4.85 0.62
N TYR A 244 -47.44 -4.15 1.73
CA TYR A 244 -48.43 -4.02 2.81
C TYR A 244 -49.69 -3.28 2.33
N PHE A 245 -49.55 -2.16 1.62
CA PHE A 245 -50.70 -1.41 1.08
C PHE A 245 -51.44 -2.17 0.01
N MET A 246 -50.76 -2.91 -0.91
CA MET A 246 -51.40 -3.77 -1.89
C MET A 246 -52.24 -4.88 -1.22
N LYS A 247 -51.71 -5.55 -0.19
CA LYS A 247 -52.49 -6.57 0.56
C LYS A 247 -53.68 -6.00 1.29
N LYS A 248 -53.62 -4.74 1.71
CA LYS A 248 -54.78 -4.05 2.35
C LYS A 248 -55.83 -3.61 1.33
N TRP A 249 -55.46 -3.37 0.08
CA TRP A 249 -56.38 -2.93 -0.98
C TRP A 249 -57.12 -4.12 -1.65
N ILE A 250 -56.57 -5.32 -1.59
CA ILE A 250 -57.14 -6.55 -2.15
C ILE A 250 -58.08 -7.26 -1.13
N ARG A 251 -58.12 -6.81 0.11
CA ARG A 251 -59.12 -7.24 1.13
C ARG A 251 -60.26 -6.24 1.24
#